data_c8756984e5ca81763ea21f51234e4128
#
_entry.id   c8756984e5ca81763ea21f51234e4128
#
_cell.length_a   1.000
_cell.length_b   1.000
_cell.length_c   1.000
_cell.angle_alpha   90.00
_cell.angle_beta   90.00
_cell.angle_gamma   90.00
#
_symmetry.space_group_name_H-M   'P 1'
#
loop_
_entity.id
_entity.type
_entity.pdbx_description
1 polymer ?
#
loop_
_entity_poly.entity_id
_entity_poly.type
_entity_poly.pdbx_seq_one_letter_code
_entity_poly.pdbx_strand_id
1 'polypeptide(L)'
;MFDKILVKEKSNIKQIAGLKNGELREFIVVDNNKANEGNIYLGKIVKKIRTANGRLGYFVDIGDDKEAFINAEERNLESLNAYEGQNIIVQVLQEKRAEKGAKVTRFLQIVGVFLIYNPYGEEIEVSSKIKDDDRKEELSALMIDNVEQGGWIVRTQALNASKEDILSEIEMLQSIFDDVLLKAKNLKAPIILLTRDNYLDEMINRSQKSLLKVEVNSHILEEKLLNKAPVCFNAKVFEDAGIDEKISDALGKEIRLKSGGRIIIEETRAFVAIDVDSGEGCVQGGFNYLNREAAKEIVKQILLRNLSGKIIIDFAGNSEFKFLKPVIDILVDGLAQDVYNARVLGLSRAGNVEIIRSRRRPSLMDVFSEECTVCQGIGRVEK
;
A
#
# COMPACT_ATOMS: atom_id res chain seq x y z
N MET A 1 0.35 14.62 -1.21
CA MET A 1 -0.81 15.24 -1.86
C MET A 1 -0.48 15.40 -3.33
N PHE A 2 -1.40 15.01 -4.22
CA PHE A 2 -1.25 15.08 -5.66
C PHE A 2 -1.94 16.35 -6.19
N ASP A 3 -1.42 16.90 -7.28
CA ASP A 3 -2.08 17.96 -8.08
C ASP A 3 -2.69 17.37 -9.36
N LYS A 4 -2.26 16.17 -9.76
CA LYS A 4 -2.79 15.47 -10.93
C LYS A 4 -2.85 13.97 -10.67
N ILE A 5 -3.97 13.34 -11.03
CA ILE A 5 -4.13 11.88 -11.02
C ILE A 5 -4.52 11.45 -12.44
N LEU A 6 -3.81 10.46 -12.95
CA LEU A 6 -4.03 9.88 -14.27
C LEU A 6 -4.49 8.43 -14.11
N VAL A 7 -5.54 8.06 -14.83
CA VAL A 7 -6.06 6.69 -14.78
C VAL A 7 -6.15 6.13 -16.19
N LYS A 8 -5.48 5.02 -16.40
CA LYS A 8 -5.53 4.24 -17.65
C LYS A 8 -6.15 2.88 -17.39
N GLU A 9 -7.29 2.64 -18.01
CA GLU A 9 -7.95 1.32 -17.99
C GLU A 9 -7.74 0.63 -19.34
N LYS A 10 -7.30 -0.63 -19.30
CA LYS A 10 -7.18 -1.49 -20.47
C LYS A 10 -7.57 -2.91 -20.07
N SER A 11 -8.65 -3.41 -20.64
CA SER A 11 -9.21 -4.74 -20.30
C SER A 11 -9.48 -4.84 -18.78
N ASN A 12 -8.85 -5.78 -18.10
CA ASN A 12 -9.00 -6.01 -16.66
C ASN A 12 -7.91 -5.31 -15.80
N ILE A 13 -7.07 -4.48 -16.44
CA ILE A 13 -5.98 -3.77 -15.75
C ILE A 13 -6.32 -2.30 -15.64
N LYS A 14 -6.27 -1.77 -14.42
CA LYS A 14 -6.37 -0.34 -14.10
C LYS A 14 -5.02 0.13 -13.57
N GLN A 15 -4.47 1.17 -14.19
CA GLN A 15 -3.24 1.81 -13.78
C GLN A 15 -3.56 3.23 -13.29
N ILE A 16 -3.06 3.61 -12.13
CA ILE A 16 -3.32 4.91 -11.50
C ILE A 16 -1.98 5.56 -11.18
N ALA A 17 -1.75 6.74 -11.74
CA ALA A 17 -0.54 7.52 -11.52
C ALA A 17 -0.87 8.82 -10.79
N GLY A 18 -0.28 9.01 -9.62
CA GLY A 18 -0.35 10.25 -8.85
C GLY A 18 0.86 11.13 -9.08
N LEU A 19 0.64 12.34 -9.58
CA LEU A 19 1.69 13.31 -9.86
C LEU A 19 1.63 14.50 -8.90
N LYS A 20 2.80 15.11 -8.67
CA LYS A 20 2.93 16.41 -8.00
C LYS A 20 3.96 17.24 -8.74
N ASN A 21 3.56 18.40 -9.23
CA ASN A 21 4.41 19.29 -10.05
C ASN A 21 5.04 18.55 -11.26
N GLY A 22 4.27 17.66 -11.90
CA GLY A 22 4.70 16.85 -13.03
C GLY A 22 5.60 15.65 -12.68
N GLU A 23 6.04 15.51 -11.44
CA GLU A 23 6.80 14.32 -10.96
C GLU A 23 5.87 13.21 -10.55
N LEU A 24 6.15 11.97 -10.96
CA LEU A 24 5.44 10.78 -10.53
C LEU A 24 5.77 10.48 -9.06
N ARG A 25 4.74 10.35 -8.22
CA ARG A 25 4.88 10.17 -6.77
C ARG A 25 4.35 8.84 -6.27
N GLU A 26 3.34 8.32 -6.94
CA GLU A 26 2.73 7.03 -6.61
C GLU A 26 2.21 6.39 -7.89
N PHE A 27 2.41 5.09 -8.01
CA PHE A 27 1.89 4.32 -9.12
C PHE A 27 1.24 3.03 -8.62
N ILE A 28 0.01 2.80 -9.06
CA ILE A 28 -0.79 1.66 -8.64
C ILE A 28 -1.24 0.89 -9.88
N VAL A 29 -1.01 -0.42 -9.86
CA VAL A 29 -1.58 -1.35 -10.86
C VAL A 29 -2.57 -2.26 -10.15
N VAL A 30 -3.80 -2.28 -10.64
CA VAL A 30 -4.85 -3.20 -10.21
C VAL A 30 -5.14 -4.13 -11.37
N ASP A 31 -4.83 -5.40 -11.22
CA ASP A 31 -5.15 -6.44 -12.20
C ASP A 31 -6.32 -7.27 -11.64
N ASN A 32 -7.50 -7.09 -12.21
CA ASN A 32 -8.71 -7.77 -11.74
C ASN A 32 -8.70 -9.28 -11.98
N ASN A 33 -7.69 -9.81 -12.69
CA ASN A 33 -7.47 -11.25 -12.82
C ASN A 33 -6.65 -11.85 -11.65
N LYS A 34 -6.14 -11.01 -10.73
CA LYS A 34 -5.29 -11.43 -9.61
C LYS A 34 -5.97 -11.17 -8.28
N ALA A 35 -5.48 -11.86 -7.27
CA ALA A 35 -5.90 -11.66 -5.89
C ALA A 35 -5.26 -10.37 -5.32
N ASN A 36 -5.88 -9.21 -5.60
CA ASN A 36 -5.41 -7.92 -5.10
C ASN A 36 -5.64 -7.79 -3.59
N GLU A 37 -4.79 -7.03 -2.91
CA GLU A 37 -4.91 -6.70 -1.49
C GLU A 37 -6.30 -6.09 -1.21
N GLY A 38 -6.96 -6.61 -0.17
CA GLY A 38 -8.29 -6.18 0.25
C GLY A 38 -9.47 -6.90 -0.42
N ASN A 39 -9.25 -7.66 -1.52
CA ASN A 39 -10.30 -8.49 -2.12
C ASN A 39 -10.78 -9.56 -1.13
N ILE A 40 -12.08 -9.83 -1.12
CA ILE A 40 -12.71 -10.86 -0.29
C ILE A 40 -13.17 -12.01 -1.16
N TYR A 41 -12.84 -13.23 -0.74
CA TYR A 41 -13.15 -14.48 -1.43
C TYR A 41 -13.93 -15.44 -0.55
N LEU A 42 -14.81 -16.22 -1.15
CA LEU A 42 -15.20 -17.52 -0.61
C LEU A 42 -14.16 -18.53 -1.11
N GLY A 43 -13.25 -18.91 -0.24
CA GLY A 43 -12.21 -19.88 -0.53
C GLY A 43 -12.57 -21.28 -0.02
N LYS A 44 -11.80 -22.27 -0.45
CA LYS A 44 -11.91 -23.65 0.00
C LYS A 44 -10.61 -24.10 0.65
N ILE A 45 -10.67 -24.65 1.85
CA ILE A 45 -9.49 -25.18 2.54
C ILE A 45 -9.00 -26.41 1.79
N VAL A 46 -7.76 -26.38 1.35
CA VAL A 46 -7.12 -27.46 0.57
C VAL A 46 -6.26 -28.33 1.48
N LYS A 47 -5.50 -27.71 2.40
CA LYS A 47 -4.54 -28.42 3.21
C LYS A 47 -4.30 -27.75 4.56
N LYS A 48 -4.25 -28.57 5.61
CA LYS A 48 -3.84 -28.18 6.97
C LYS A 48 -2.36 -28.45 7.16
N ILE A 49 -1.61 -27.50 7.69
CA ILE A 49 -0.17 -27.64 7.95
C ILE A 49 0.21 -27.14 9.34
N ARG A 50 1.36 -27.60 9.84
CA ARG A 50 2.09 -26.97 10.95
C ARG A 50 3.27 -26.19 10.38
N THR A 51 3.34 -24.91 10.72
CA THR A 51 4.47 -24.06 10.34
C THR A 51 5.73 -24.46 11.12
N ALA A 52 6.90 -23.99 10.69
CA ALA A 52 8.16 -24.25 11.38
C ALA A 52 8.17 -23.85 12.86
N ASN A 53 7.32 -22.88 13.23
CA ASN A 53 7.15 -22.42 14.63
C ASN A 53 6.10 -23.24 15.40
N GLY A 54 5.64 -24.37 14.86
CA GLY A 54 4.63 -25.24 15.47
C GLY A 54 3.19 -24.74 15.39
N ARG A 55 2.95 -23.55 14.83
CA ARG A 55 1.60 -22.98 14.67
C ARG A 55 0.85 -23.65 13.54
N LEU A 56 -0.46 -23.75 13.69
CA LEU A 56 -1.34 -24.24 12.63
C LEU A 56 -1.53 -23.16 11.56
N GLY A 57 -1.62 -23.62 10.32
CA GLY A 57 -2.00 -22.80 9.16
C GLY A 57 -2.72 -23.66 8.14
N TYR A 58 -3.36 -23.00 7.19
CA TYR A 58 -4.11 -23.67 6.13
C TYR A 58 -3.75 -23.05 4.77
N PHE A 59 -3.67 -23.89 3.77
CA PHE A 59 -3.73 -23.47 2.39
C PHE A 59 -5.18 -23.38 1.94
N VAL A 60 -5.52 -22.32 1.23
CA VAL A 60 -6.87 -21.98 0.79
C VAL A 60 -6.86 -21.73 -0.69
N ASP A 61 -7.64 -22.48 -1.44
CA ASP A 61 -7.93 -22.20 -2.84
C ASP A 61 -8.89 -21.01 -2.91
N ILE A 62 -8.46 -19.94 -3.54
CA ILE A 62 -9.23 -18.72 -3.79
C ILE A 62 -9.46 -18.48 -5.29
N GLY A 63 -9.11 -19.45 -6.15
CA GLY A 63 -9.21 -19.36 -7.59
C GLY A 63 -8.03 -18.64 -8.28
N ASP A 64 -6.92 -18.41 -7.56
CA ASP A 64 -5.65 -17.92 -8.13
C ASP A 64 -4.77 -19.12 -8.56
N ASP A 65 -3.70 -18.88 -9.32
CA ASP A 65 -2.73 -19.88 -9.76
C ASP A 65 -1.97 -20.55 -8.61
N LYS A 66 -1.89 -19.90 -7.45
CA LYS A 66 -1.27 -20.40 -6.23
C LYS A 66 -2.24 -20.34 -5.06
N GLU A 67 -2.22 -21.38 -4.24
CA GLU A 67 -3.01 -21.44 -3.02
C GLU A 67 -2.60 -20.32 -2.06
N ALA A 68 -3.60 -19.64 -1.50
CA ALA A 68 -3.40 -18.64 -0.47
C ALA A 68 -3.11 -19.31 0.89
N PHE A 69 -2.43 -18.60 1.77
CA PHE A 69 -2.10 -19.06 3.11
C PHE A 69 -2.83 -18.25 4.20
N ILE A 70 -3.48 -18.93 5.13
CA ILE A 70 -4.07 -18.35 6.33
C ILE A 70 -3.43 -18.93 7.60
N ASN A 71 -3.14 -18.07 8.58
CA ASN A 71 -2.74 -18.50 9.91
C ASN A 71 -3.99 -18.94 10.70
N ALA A 72 -3.92 -20.07 11.43
CA ALA A 72 -5.02 -20.52 12.27
C ALA A 72 -5.26 -19.62 13.49
N GLU A 73 -4.21 -19.02 14.01
CA GLU A 73 -4.23 -18.10 15.15
C GLU A 73 -4.19 -16.67 14.64
N GLU A 74 -5.32 -15.99 14.65
CA GLU A 74 -5.43 -14.59 14.28
C GLU A 74 -5.82 -13.74 15.49
N ARG A 75 -5.37 -12.48 15.47
CA ARG A 75 -5.62 -11.52 16.54
C ARG A 75 -7.13 -11.36 16.79
N ASN A 76 -7.55 -11.45 18.06
CA ASN A 76 -8.93 -11.24 18.50
C ASN A 76 -9.97 -12.23 17.92
N LEU A 77 -9.55 -13.34 17.35
CA LEU A 77 -10.44 -14.40 16.89
C LEU A 77 -10.05 -15.72 17.54
N GLU A 78 -11.05 -16.58 17.76
CA GLU A 78 -10.78 -17.96 18.17
C GLU A 78 -9.89 -18.66 17.15
N SER A 79 -9.05 -19.58 17.61
CA SER A 79 -8.19 -20.36 16.72
C SER A 79 -9.04 -21.10 15.68
N LEU A 80 -8.70 -20.94 14.41
CA LEU A 80 -9.38 -21.61 13.32
C LEU A 80 -9.23 -23.12 13.46
N ASN A 81 -10.32 -23.82 13.69
CA ASN A 81 -10.39 -25.28 13.65
C ASN A 81 -11.22 -25.72 12.45
N ALA A 82 -10.56 -25.77 11.29
CA ALA A 82 -11.19 -26.12 10.03
C ALA A 82 -10.69 -27.45 9.50
N TYR A 83 -11.44 -28.04 8.57
CA TYR A 83 -11.10 -29.28 7.88
C TYR A 83 -10.91 -29.06 6.38
N GLU A 84 -10.19 -29.96 5.75
CA GLU A 84 -9.94 -29.93 4.31
C GLU A 84 -11.28 -30.11 3.55
N GLY A 85 -11.51 -29.25 2.57
CA GLY A 85 -12.78 -29.17 1.84
C GLY A 85 -13.79 -28.18 2.36
N GLN A 86 -13.59 -27.58 3.55
CA GLN A 86 -14.47 -26.59 4.15
C GLN A 86 -14.35 -25.25 3.40
N ASN A 87 -15.50 -24.60 3.15
CA ASN A 87 -15.53 -23.23 2.64
C ASN A 87 -15.25 -22.22 3.76
N ILE A 88 -14.55 -21.14 3.41
CA ILE A 88 -14.19 -20.08 4.35
C ILE A 88 -14.18 -18.73 3.63
N ILE A 89 -14.71 -17.69 4.29
CA ILE A 89 -14.59 -16.31 3.80
C ILE A 89 -13.24 -15.78 4.25
N VAL A 90 -12.46 -15.28 3.29
CA VAL A 90 -11.12 -14.75 3.55
C VAL A 90 -10.87 -13.47 2.76
N GLN A 91 -10.07 -12.59 3.32
CA GLN A 91 -9.62 -11.35 2.67
C GLN A 91 -8.13 -11.42 2.39
N VAL A 92 -7.71 -10.93 1.23
CA VAL A 92 -6.30 -10.83 0.87
C VAL A 92 -5.64 -9.73 1.70
N LEU A 93 -4.68 -10.12 2.52
CA LEU A 93 -3.86 -9.23 3.34
C LEU A 93 -2.57 -8.82 2.64
N GLN A 94 -1.99 -9.75 1.88
CA GLN A 94 -0.80 -9.53 1.04
C GLN A 94 -0.98 -10.26 -0.27
N GLU A 95 -0.69 -9.58 -1.37
CA GLU A 95 -0.69 -10.19 -2.70
C GLU A 95 0.42 -11.24 -2.83
N LYS A 96 0.24 -12.18 -3.76
CA LYS A 96 1.26 -13.18 -4.06
C LYS A 96 2.57 -12.55 -4.50
N ARG A 97 3.67 -13.21 -4.20
CA ARG A 97 5.01 -12.77 -4.60
C ARG A 97 5.91 -13.96 -4.91
N ALA A 98 6.55 -13.92 -6.07
CA ALA A 98 7.46 -14.98 -6.53
C ALA A 98 6.86 -16.38 -6.32
N GLU A 99 7.48 -17.22 -5.51
CA GLU A 99 7.06 -18.60 -5.24
C GLU A 99 5.92 -18.73 -4.20
N LYS A 100 5.53 -17.62 -3.52
CA LYS A 100 4.53 -17.66 -2.45
C LYS A 100 3.17 -17.18 -2.93
N GLY A 101 2.12 -17.95 -2.62
CA GLY A 101 0.74 -17.53 -2.78
C GLY A 101 0.37 -16.34 -1.88
N ALA A 102 -0.80 -15.77 -2.10
CA ALA A 102 -1.32 -14.67 -1.30
C ALA A 102 -1.43 -15.04 0.18
N LYS A 103 -1.22 -14.06 1.07
CA LYS A 103 -1.56 -14.23 2.48
C LYS A 103 -2.97 -13.69 2.71
N VAL A 104 -3.81 -14.48 3.34
CA VAL A 104 -5.20 -14.12 3.62
C VAL A 104 -5.50 -14.15 5.13
N THR A 105 -6.59 -13.50 5.50
CA THR A 105 -7.08 -13.41 6.89
C THR A 105 -8.59 -13.63 6.94
N ARG A 106 -9.10 -14.09 8.09
CA ARG A 106 -10.52 -14.07 8.42
C ARG A 106 -10.97 -12.73 9.00
N PHE A 107 -10.03 -11.91 9.45
CA PHE A 107 -10.30 -10.60 10.02
C PHE A 107 -10.60 -9.61 8.90
N LEU A 108 -11.87 -9.62 8.47
CA LEU A 108 -12.32 -8.80 7.34
C LEU A 108 -12.33 -7.32 7.72
N GLN A 109 -11.90 -6.48 6.76
CA GLN A 109 -11.95 -5.03 6.86
C GLN A 109 -12.57 -4.47 5.59
N ILE A 110 -13.68 -3.75 5.73
CA ILE A 110 -14.30 -3.04 4.62
C ILE A 110 -13.90 -1.57 4.73
N VAL A 111 -13.07 -1.14 3.77
CA VAL A 111 -12.41 0.16 3.80
C VAL A 111 -13.23 1.17 3.02
N GLY A 112 -13.76 2.17 3.73
CA GLY A 112 -14.41 3.35 3.18
C GLY A 112 -13.46 4.54 3.04
N VAL A 113 -14.03 5.71 2.80
CA VAL A 113 -13.32 6.99 2.72
C VAL A 113 -12.95 7.48 4.12
N PHE A 114 -13.92 7.57 5.00
CA PHE A 114 -13.81 8.13 6.35
C PHE A 114 -13.65 7.06 7.42
N LEU A 115 -14.14 5.84 7.14
CA LEU A 115 -14.23 4.74 8.09
C LEU A 115 -13.59 3.46 7.56
N ILE A 116 -13.19 2.58 8.49
CA ILE A 116 -12.96 1.16 8.22
C ILE A 116 -13.89 0.37 9.12
N TYR A 117 -14.68 -0.49 8.53
CA TYR A 117 -15.57 -1.40 9.23
C TYR A 117 -14.91 -2.76 9.43
N ASN A 118 -14.83 -3.24 10.67
CA ASN A 118 -14.31 -4.55 11.07
C ASN A 118 -15.47 -5.41 11.59
N PRO A 119 -16.15 -6.21 10.76
CA PRO A 119 -17.38 -6.93 11.18
C PRO A 119 -17.20 -7.84 12.39
N TYR A 120 -15.97 -8.32 12.61
CA TYR A 120 -15.62 -9.23 13.71
C TYR A 120 -14.83 -8.52 14.83
N GLY A 121 -14.76 -7.20 14.80
CA GLY A 121 -14.17 -6.38 15.87
C GLY A 121 -15.23 -5.89 16.84
N GLU A 122 -14.78 -5.29 17.95
CA GLU A 122 -15.67 -4.74 18.99
C GLU A 122 -15.31 -3.29 19.34
N GLU A 123 -14.11 -2.85 18.96
CA GLU A 123 -13.55 -1.55 19.38
C GLU A 123 -13.84 -0.45 18.37
N ILE A 124 -14.09 0.77 18.88
CA ILE A 124 -14.14 2.00 18.08
C ILE A 124 -12.85 2.74 18.32
N GLU A 125 -12.05 2.89 17.27
CA GLU A 125 -10.78 3.58 17.30
C GLU A 125 -10.82 4.86 16.46
N VAL A 126 -10.23 5.94 16.95
CA VAL A 126 -10.01 7.14 16.14
C VAL A 126 -8.53 7.28 15.81
N SER A 127 -8.23 7.54 14.53
CA SER A 127 -6.86 7.62 14.03
C SER A 127 -5.99 8.54 14.90
N SER A 128 -4.86 8.04 15.37
CA SER A 128 -3.86 8.81 16.13
C SER A 128 -3.24 9.98 15.36
N LYS A 129 -3.45 10.02 14.02
CA LYS A 129 -3.02 11.12 13.14
C LYS A 129 -3.93 12.34 13.23
N ILE A 130 -5.13 12.22 13.79
CA ILE A 130 -6.00 13.34 14.15
C ILE A 130 -5.45 13.93 15.45
N LYS A 131 -4.97 15.18 15.39
CA LYS A 131 -4.34 15.89 16.53
C LYS A 131 -5.27 16.87 17.22
N ASP A 132 -6.43 17.14 16.63
CA ASP A 132 -7.50 17.95 17.18
C ASP A 132 -8.29 17.10 18.17
N ASP A 133 -8.09 17.33 19.46
CA ASP A 133 -8.67 16.51 20.53
C ASP A 133 -10.19 16.72 20.60
N ASP A 134 -10.70 17.95 20.42
CA ASP A 134 -12.14 18.25 20.44
C ASP A 134 -12.84 17.50 19.28
N ARG A 135 -12.27 17.57 18.10
CA ARG A 135 -12.81 16.84 16.93
C ARG A 135 -12.72 15.32 17.10
N LYS A 136 -11.69 14.84 17.75
CA LYS A 136 -11.52 13.40 18.04
C LYS A 136 -12.59 12.90 19.00
N GLU A 137 -12.92 13.65 20.04
CA GLU A 137 -13.99 13.34 20.98
C GLU A 137 -15.36 13.38 20.29
N GLU A 138 -15.63 14.40 19.47
CA GLU A 138 -16.87 14.51 18.68
C GLU A 138 -17.06 13.30 17.74
N LEU A 139 -16.02 12.91 17.00
CA LEU A 139 -16.05 11.76 16.11
C LEU A 139 -16.26 10.45 16.88
N SER A 140 -15.61 10.31 18.03
CA SER A 140 -15.79 9.13 18.90
C SER A 140 -17.20 9.02 19.43
N ALA A 141 -17.77 10.12 19.94
CA ALA A 141 -19.15 10.17 20.42
C ALA A 141 -20.15 9.85 19.28
N LEU A 142 -19.95 10.46 18.10
CA LEU A 142 -20.78 10.18 16.92
C LEU A 142 -20.81 8.68 16.58
N MET A 143 -19.66 8.01 16.63
CA MET A 143 -19.60 6.57 16.33
C MET A 143 -20.31 5.75 17.42
N ILE A 144 -20.05 6.04 18.70
CA ILE A 144 -20.68 5.31 19.82
C ILE A 144 -22.21 5.41 19.77
N ASP A 145 -22.73 6.58 19.41
CA ASP A 145 -24.18 6.81 19.35
C ASP A 145 -24.88 6.14 18.15
N ASN A 146 -24.14 5.77 17.10
CA ASN A 146 -24.74 5.34 15.82
C ASN A 146 -24.30 3.94 15.36
N VAL A 147 -23.44 3.24 16.08
CA VAL A 147 -23.04 1.87 15.72
C VAL A 147 -23.36 0.90 16.87
N GLU A 148 -24.07 -0.18 16.54
CA GLU A 148 -24.48 -1.20 17.53
C GLU A 148 -23.57 -2.43 17.52
N GLN A 149 -22.93 -2.73 16.38
CA GLN A 149 -22.15 -3.94 16.19
C GLN A 149 -20.88 -3.71 15.36
N GLY A 150 -19.88 -4.55 15.58
CA GLY A 150 -18.61 -4.53 14.87
C GLY A 150 -17.64 -3.47 15.38
N GLY A 151 -16.37 -3.63 15.03
CA GLY A 151 -15.34 -2.63 15.30
C GLY A 151 -15.27 -1.59 14.19
N TRP A 152 -14.85 -0.39 14.54
CA TRP A 152 -14.75 0.72 13.60
C TRP A 152 -13.47 1.51 13.81
N ILE A 153 -12.85 1.92 12.71
CA ILE A 153 -11.70 2.82 12.76
C ILE A 153 -12.06 4.10 12.00
N VAL A 154 -12.09 5.22 12.71
CA VAL A 154 -12.25 6.54 12.11
C VAL A 154 -10.93 6.99 11.51
N ARG A 155 -10.91 7.21 10.19
CA ARG A 155 -9.71 7.56 9.44
C ARG A 155 -9.43 9.07 9.52
N THR A 156 -8.20 9.46 9.20
CA THR A 156 -7.79 10.88 9.18
C THR A 156 -8.65 11.74 8.23
N GLN A 157 -9.19 11.14 7.18
CA GLN A 157 -10.07 11.83 6.22
C GLN A 157 -11.41 12.30 6.84
N ALA A 158 -11.84 11.68 7.94
CA ALA A 158 -13.03 12.09 8.69
C ALA A 158 -12.89 13.45 9.41
N LEU A 159 -11.67 13.98 9.50
CA LEU A 159 -11.41 15.28 10.17
C LEU A 159 -12.32 16.41 9.65
N ASN A 160 -12.53 16.46 8.33
CA ASN A 160 -13.32 17.50 7.66
C ASN A 160 -14.64 16.96 7.07
N ALA A 161 -15.06 15.74 7.43
CA ALA A 161 -16.31 15.16 6.97
C ALA A 161 -17.50 15.74 7.73
N SER A 162 -18.65 15.85 7.06
CA SER A 162 -19.91 16.17 7.72
C SER A 162 -20.42 14.96 8.53
N LYS A 163 -21.33 15.20 9.47
CA LYS A 163 -21.99 14.13 10.21
C LYS A 163 -22.76 13.20 9.27
N GLU A 164 -23.45 13.79 8.31
CA GLU A 164 -24.26 13.11 7.30
C GLU A 164 -23.40 12.16 6.44
N ASP A 165 -22.21 12.62 6.02
CA ASP A 165 -21.28 11.81 5.23
C ASP A 165 -20.81 10.57 6.01
N ILE A 166 -20.50 10.75 7.31
CA ILE A 166 -20.06 9.66 8.19
C ILE A 166 -21.19 8.64 8.39
N LEU A 167 -22.41 9.12 8.68
CA LEU A 167 -23.57 8.24 8.90
C LEU A 167 -23.93 7.45 7.63
N SER A 168 -23.92 8.11 6.49
CA SER A 168 -24.15 7.45 5.19
C SER A 168 -23.08 6.39 4.90
N GLU A 169 -21.82 6.63 5.27
CA GLU A 169 -20.77 5.64 5.07
C GLU A 169 -20.89 4.44 6.03
N ILE A 170 -21.40 4.63 7.27
CA ILE A 170 -21.71 3.51 8.18
C ILE A 170 -22.68 2.55 7.51
N GLU A 171 -23.85 3.06 7.05
CA GLU A 171 -24.88 2.25 6.40
C GLU A 171 -24.34 1.55 5.14
N MET A 172 -23.57 2.27 4.33
CA MET A 172 -22.97 1.73 3.11
C MET A 172 -22.01 0.57 3.42
N LEU A 173 -21.12 0.70 4.40
CA LEU A 173 -20.13 -0.32 4.72
C LEU A 173 -20.78 -1.58 5.34
N GLN A 174 -21.84 -1.41 6.15
CA GLN A 174 -22.62 -2.51 6.67
C GLN A 174 -23.37 -3.25 5.54
N SER A 175 -23.99 -2.53 4.63
CA SER A 175 -24.67 -3.10 3.44
C SER A 175 -23.72 -3.90 2.55
N ILE A 176 -22.47 -3.41 2.35
CA ILE A 176 -21.46 -4.16 1.60
C ILE A 176 -21.13 -5.49 2.29
N PHE A 177 -21.03 -5.49 3.61
CA PHE A 177 -20.75 -6.74 4.34
C PHE A 177 -21.91 -7.72 4.26
N ASP A 178 -23.15 -7.25 4.38
CA ASP A 178 -24.36 -8.09 4.22
C ASP A 178 -24.40 -8.73 2.84
N ASP A 179 -24.06 -7.99 1.80
CA ASP A 179 -23.92 -8.50 0.44
C ASP A 179 -22.85 -9.59 0.32
N VAL A 180 -21.70 -9.42 0.99
CA VAL A 180 -20.65 -10.44 1.05
C VAL A 180 -21.17 -11.73 1.67
N LEU A 181 -21.90 -11.64 2.79
CA LEU A 181 -22.49 -12.80 3.45
C LEU A 181 -23.57 -13.48 2.61
N LEU A 182 -24.41 -12.70 1.94
CA LEU A 182 -25.44 -13.21 1.04
C LEU A 182 -24.83 -13.97 -0.15
N LYS A 183 -23.82 -13.40 -0.78
CA LYS A 183 -23.07 -14.05 -1.87
C LYS A 183 -22.39 -15.34 -1.40
N ALA A 184 -21.76 -15.31 -0.21
CA ALA A 184 -21.10 -16.49 0.34
C ALA A 184 -22.04 -17.67 0.61
N LYS A 185 -23.32 -17.40 0.94
CA LYS A 185 -24.35 -18.43 1.11
C LYS A 185 -24.82 -19.04 -0.21
N ASN A 186 -24.85 -18.25 -1.28
CA ASN A 186 -25.47 -18.61 -2.55
C ASN A 186 -24.49 -19.10 -3.61
N LEU A 187 -23.19 -18.82 -3.48
CA LEU A 187 -22.18 -19.13 -4.48
C LEU A 187 -21.31 -20.32 -4.04
N LYS A 188 -20.63 -20.92 -5.01
CA LYS A 188 -19.70 -22.04 -4.78
C LYS A 188 -18.26 -21.54 -4.75
N ALA A 189 -17.48 -21.98 -3.74
CA ALA A 189 -16.05 -21.73 -3.68
C ALA A 189 -15.26 -22.53 -4.75
N PRO A 190 -14.14 -22.00 -5.27
CA PRO A 190 -13.60 -20.67 -4.98
C PRO A 190 -14.26 -19.57 -5.82
N ILE A 191 -14.55 -18.41 -5.22
CA ILE A 191 -15.11 -17.26 -5.95
C ILE A 191 -14.84 -15.95 -5.21
N ILE A 192 -14.68 -14.84 -5.96
CA ILE A 192 -14.60 -13.51 -5.41
C ILE A 192 -15.97 -13.01 -4.94
N LEU A 193 -16.04 -12.49 -3.72
CA LEU A 193 -17.25 -11.93 -3.13
C LEU A 193 -17.27 -10.40 -3.19
N LEU A 194 -16.09 -9.77 -3.00
CA LEU A 194 -15.90 -8.33 -3.06
C LEU A 194 -14.53 -7.98 -3.65
N THR A 195 -14.53 -7.15 -4.69
CA THR A 195 -13.31 -6.56 -5.25
C THR A 195 -13.04 -5.21 -4.59
N ARG A 196 -11.83 -5.00 -4.08
CA ARG A 196 -11.41 -3.69 -3.63
C ARG A 196 -11.11 -2.79 -4.81
N ASP A 197 -11.88 -1.74 -5.02
CA ASP A 197 -11.72 -0.77 -6.12
C ASP A 197 -11.65 0.69 -5.64
N ASN A 198 -11.25 0.92 -4.39
CA ASN A 198 -11.24 2.25 -3.78
C ASN A 198 -9.87 2.96 -3.81
N TYR A 199 -8.85 2.41 -4.48
CA TYR A 199 -7.52 3.04 -4.56
C TYR A 199 -7.56 4.45 -5.15
N LEU A 200 -8.37 4.67 -6.20
CA LEU A 200 -8.53 5.97 -6.83
C LEU A 200 -9.20 6.97 -5.88
N ASP A 201 -10.27 6.55 -5.21
CA ASP A 201 -10.97 7.37 -4.22
C ASP A 201 -10.04 7.75 -3.06
N GLU A 202 -9.23 6.81 -2.58
CA GLU A 202 -8.22 7.08 -1.56
C GLU A 202 -7.17 8.11 -2.02
N MET A 203 -6.73 8.04 -3.27
CA MET A 203 -5.78 9.02 -3.82
C MET A 203 -6.41 10.39 -3.99
N ILE A 204 -7.66 10.47 -4.47
CA ILE A 204 -8.43 11.71 -4.58
C ILE A 204 -8.58 12.36 -3.20
N ASN A 205 -8.98 11.58 -2.20
CA ASN A 205 -9.23 12.10 -0.85
C ASN A 205 -7.96 12.52 -0.09
N ARG A 206 -6.80 11.94 -0.44
CA ARG A 206 -5.50 12.40 0.07
C ARG A 206 -4.99 13.67 -0.63
N SER A 207 -5.69 14.14 -1.65
CA SER A 207 -5.30 15.29 -2.45
C SER A 207 -6.10 16.54 -2.07
N GLN A 208 -5.53 17.71 -2.33
CA GLN A 208 -6.24 18.97 -2.13
C GLN A 208 -7.23 19.18 -3.29
N LYS A 209 -8.53 18.98 -3.05
CA LYS A 209 -9.56 18.97 -4.08
C LYS A 209 -9.57 20.22 -4.98
N SER A 210 -9.25 21.40 -4.42
CA SER A 210 -9.22 22.67 -5.17
C SER A 210 -8.11 22.77 -6.22
N LEU A 211 -7.06 21.97 -6.12
CA LEU A 211 -5.90 21.97 -7.03
C LEU A 211 -5.80 20.70 -7.87
N LEU A 212 -6.62 19.68 -7.54
CA LEU A 212 -6.55 18.38 -8.18
C LEU A 212 -7.18 18.39 -9.55
N LYS A 213 -6.51 17.78 -10.53
CA LYS A 213 -7.05 17.39 -11.84
C LYS A 213 -6.97 15.88 -11.99
N VAL A 214 -8.07 15.26 -12.43
CA VAL A 214 -8.12 13.82 -12.74
C VAL A 214 -8.30 13.66 -14.24
N GLU A 215 -7.42 12.91 -14.90
CA GLU A 215 -7.57 12.56 -16.32
C GLU A 215 -7.74 11.06 -16.46
N VAL A 216 -8.69 10.64 -17.27
CA VAL A 216 -9.06 9.23 -17.46
C VAL A 216 -9.21 8.89 -18.94
N ASN A 217 -8.88 7.66 -19.34
CA ASN A 217 -9.09 7.18 -20.72
C ASN A 217 -10.40 6.42 -20.92
N SER A 218 -11.33 6.52 -19.99
CA SER A 218 -12.63 5.84 -20.00
C SER A 218 -13.75 6.83 -19.69
N HIS A 219 -14.71 6.95 -20.58
CA HIS A 219 -15.92 7.79 -20.35
C HIS A 219 -16.78 7.26 -19.21
N ILE A 220 -16.82 5.92 -19.01
CA ILE A 220 -17.54 5.32 -17.89
C ILE A 220 -16.92 5.76 -16.56
N LEU A 221 -15.59 5.82 -16.49
CA LEU A 221 -14.89 6.28 -15.30
C LEU A 221 -15.02 7.79 -15.10
N GLU A 222 -15.02 8.56 -16.19
CA GLU A 222 -15.27 9.99 -16.16
C GLU A 222 -16.63 10.29 -15.50
N GLU A 223 -17.71 9.66 -15.97
CA GLU A 223 -19.05 9.81 -15.38
C GLU A 223 -19.11 9.45 -13.89
N LYS A 224 -18.46 8.34 -13.49
CA LYS A 224 -18.41 7.92 -12.08
C LYS A 224 -17.69 8.91 -11.16
N LEU A 225 -16.80 9.73 -11.70
CA LEU A 225 -15.95 10.64 -10.93
C LEU A 225 -16.43 12.08 -10.94
N LEU A 226 -17.41 12.47 -11.77
CA LEU A 226 -17.92 13.84 -11.92
C LEU A 226 -18.27 14.52 -10.59
N ASN A 227 -18.82 13.74 -9.64
CA ASN A 227 -19.22 14.25 -8.33
C ASN A 227 -18.10 14.17 -7.27
N LYS A 228 -16.93 13.58 -7.61
CA LYS A 228 -15.83 13.34 -6.66
C LYS A 228 -14.66 14.30 -6.83
N ALA A 229 -14.34 14.62 -8.08
CA ALA A 229 -13.21 15.50 -8.42
C ALA A 229 -13.40 16.13 -9.81
N PRO A 230 -12.70 17.25 -10.13
CA PRO A 230 -12.59 17.74 -11.49
C PRO A 230 -11.95 16.69 -12.40
N VAL A 231 -12.73 16.06 -13.27
CA VAL A 231 -12.31 14.98 -14.15
C VAL A 231 -12.47 15.39 -15.62
N CYS A 232 -11.56 14.88 -16.47
CA CYS A 232 -11.70 15.00 -17.92
C CYS A 232 -11.20 13.74 -18.63
N PHE A 233 -11.79 13.46 -19.76
CA PHE A 233 -11.38 12.39 -20.66
C PHE A 233 -10.11 12.77 -21.43
N ASN A 234 -9.14 11.84 -21.48
CA ASN A 234 -7.96 11.95 -22.31
C ASN A 234 -7.55 10.54 -22.80
N ALA A 235 -7.76 10.25 -24.08
CA ALA A 235 -7.44 8.94 -24.67
C ALA A 235 -5.94 8.57 -24.57
N LYS A 236 -5.04 9.59 -24.51
CA LYS A 236 -3.58 9.44 -24.43
C LYS A 236 -3.04 9.86 -23.06
N VAL A 237 -3.79 9.56 -22.01
CA VAL A 237 -3.55 10.04 -20.64
C VAL A 237 -2.13 9.78 -20.11
N PHE A 238 -1.52 8.65 -20.43
CA PHE A 238 -0.17 8.30 -20.00
C PHE A 238 0.91 8.80 -20.96
N GLU A 239 0.62 8.70 -22.24
CA GLU A 239 1.52 9.12 -23.31
C GLU A 239 1.82 10.63 -23.22
N ASP A 240 0.78 11.47 -23.05
CA ASP A 240 0.89 12.92 -22.94
C ASP A 240 1.67 13.37 -21.68
N ALA A 241 1.67 12.53 -20.64
CA ALA A 241 2.34 12.80 -19.38
C ALA A 241 3.73 12.13 -19.26
N GLY A 242 4.13 11.34 -20.27
CA GLY A 242 5.39 10.59 -20.27
C GLY A 242 5.49 9.62 -19.09
N ILE A 243 4.39 8.90 -18.79
CA ILE A 243 4.35 8.01 -17.61
C ILE A 243 5.25 6.80 -17.79
N ASP A 244 5.32 6.25 -19.00
CA ASP A 244 6.14 5.06 -19.27
C ASP A 244 7.63 5.33 -19.08
N GLU A 245 8.11 6.52 -19.49
CA GLU A 245 9.50 6.96 -19.25
C GLU A 245 9.76 7.15 -17.74
N LYS A 246 8.83 7.78 -17.02
CA LYS A 246 8.96 7.96 -15.55
C LYS A 246 8.98 6.63 -14.79
N ILE A 247 8.23 5.63 -15.26
CA ILE A 247 8.28 4.27 -14.71
C ILE A 247 9.64 3.63 -15.02
N SER A 248 10.12 3.74 -16.27
CA SER A 248 11.43 3.21 -16.65
C SER A 248 12.56 3.79 -15.81
N ASP A 249 12.53 5.11 -15.57
CA ASP A 249 13.48 5.77 -14.67
C ASP A 249 13.39 5.26 -13.24
N ALA A 250 12.13 5.05 -12.75
CA ALA A 250 11.89 4.50 -11.42
C ALA A 250 12.30 3.02 -11.26
N LEU A 251 12.48 2.26 -12.33
CA LEU A 251 13.00 0.89 -12.30
C LEU A 251 14.54 0.86 -12.29
N GLY A 252 15.20 1.96 -12.58
CA GLY A 252 16.66 2.07 -12.53
C GLY A 252 17.21 1.89 -11.11
N LYS A 253 18.38 1.26 -10.99
CA LYS A 253 19.04 1.09 -9.69
C LYS A 253 19.63 2.37 -9.13
N GLU A 254 20.14 3.24 -10.01
CA GLU A 254 20.88 4.47 -9.67
C GLU A 254 20.02 5.70 -9.89
N ILE A 255 20.03 6.60 -8.91
CA ILE A 255 19.38 7.91 -8.99
C ILE A 255 20.43 8.98 -8.72
N ARG A 256 20.64 9.85 -9.69
CA ARG A 256 21.58 10.97 -9.56
C ARG A 256 20.95 12.13 -8.80
N LEU A 257 21.72 12.70 -7.88
CA LEU A 257 21.34 13.85 -7.07
C LEU A 257 21.90 15.15 -7.65
N LYS A 258 21.22 16.26 -7.40
CA LYS A 258 21.66 17.58 -7.87
C LYS A 258 22.98 18.03 -7.23
N SER A 259 23.26 17.53 -6.02
CA SER A 259 24.53 17.76 -5.31
C SER A 259 25.74 17.09 -5.97
N GLY A 260 25.53 16.21 -6.96
CA GLY A 260 26.58 15.44 -7.64
C GLY A 260 26.74 14.01 -7.12
N GLY A 261 26.12 13.65 -6.00
CA GLY A 261 26.08 12.28 -5.51
C GLY A 261 24.98 11.44 -6.18
N ARG A 262 24.81 10.21 -5.70
CA ARG A 262 23.81 9.27 -6.19
C ARG A 262 23.25 8.41 -5.06
N ILE A 263 22.08 7.84 -5.32
CA ILE A 263 21.43 6.82 -4.49
C ILE A 263 21.38 5.54 -5.29
N ILE A 264 21.78 4.44 -4.69
CA ILE A 264 21.69 3.10 -5.28
C ILE A 264 20.65 2.33 -4.47
N ILE A 265 19.62 1.77 -5.16
CA ILE A 265 18.53 1.02 -4.53
C ILE A 265 18.53 -0.40 -5.06
N GLU A 266 18.64 -1.38 -4.17
CA GLU A 266 18.62 -2.80 -4.49
C GLU A 266 17.58 -3.54 -3.64
N GLU A 267 16.61 -4.16 -4.32
CA GLU A 267 15.63 -5.03 -3.68
C GLU A 267 16.19 -6.45 -3.62
N THR A 268 16.38 -6.98 -2.40
CA THR A 268 16.79 -8.36 -2.17
C THR A 268 15.63 -9.18 -1.59
N ARG A 269 15.80 -10.48 -1.48
CA ARG A 269 14.81 -11.36 -0.85
C ARG A 269 14.57 -11.02 0.63
N ALA A 270 15.56 -10.51 1.34
CA ALA A 270 15.53 -10.29 2.78
C ALA A 270 15.18 -8.86 3.19
N PHE A 271 15.69 -7.87 2.45
CA PHE A 271 15.53 -6.45 2.74
C PHE A 271 15.81 -5.61 1.49
N VAL A 272 15.47 -4.34 1.55
CA VAL A 272 15.86 -3.33 0.56
C VAL A 272 17.12 -2.65 1.07
N ALA A 273 18.19 -2.69 0.27
CA ALA A 273 19.43 -1.97 0.55
C ALA A 273 19.42 -0.63 -0.22
N ILE A 274 19.76 0.44 0.46
CA ILE A 274 19.91 1.79 -0.12
C ILE A 274 21.27 2.32 0.29
N ASP A 275 22.09 2.67 -0.70
CA ASP A 275 23.41 3.27 -0.52
C ASP A 275 23.40 4.71 -1.04
N VAL A 276 23.98 5.63 -0.27
CA VAL A 276 24.17 7.03 -0.65
C VAL A 276 25.64 7.29 -0.91
N ASP A 277 25.99 7.37 -2.20
CA ASP A 277 27.36 7.54 -2.66
C ASP A 277 27.61 9.00 -3.10
N SER A 278 28.73 9.56 -2.66
CA SER A 278 29.16 10.92 -3.03
C SER A 278 29.68 11.05 -4.47
N GLY A 279 29.91 9.93 -5.16
CA GLY A 279 30.52 9.92 -6.49
C GLY A 279 32.03 10.27 -6.47
N GLU A 280 32.60 10.49 -7.66
CA GLU A 280 34.02 10.77 -7.85
C GLU A 280 34.39 12.26 -7.67
N GLY A 281 33.43 13.13 -7.45
CA GLY A 281 33.59 14.61 -7.40
C GLY A 281 33.42 15.20 -6.02
N CYS A 282 33.75 16.50 -5.91
CA CYS A 282 33.43 17.27 -4.72
C CYS A 282 31.92 17.49 -4.63
N VAL A 283 31.26 16.90 -3.61
CA VAL A 283 29.85 17.13 -3.36
C VAL A 283 29.61 18.58 -2.95
N GLN A 284 28.77 19.30 -3.69
CA GLN A 284 28.42 20.69 -3.34
C GLN A 284 27.71 20.68 -1.97
N GLY A 285 28.23 21.49 -1.03
CA GLY A 285 27.63 21.58 0.32
C GLY A 285 28.04 20.48 1.31
N GLY A 286 28.87 19.52 0.91
CA GLY A 286 29.40 18.44 1.74
C GLY A 286 28.36 17.35 2.07
N PHE A 287 28.74 16.35 2.87
CA PHE A 287 27.89 15.18 3.20
C PHE A 287 26.57 15.53 3.88
N ASN A 288 26.52 16.57 4.71
CA ASN A 288 25.27 16.99 5.35
C ASN A 288 24.22 17.45 4.33
N TYR A 289 24.61 18.15 3.30
CA TYR A 289 23.71 18.60 2.23
C TYR A 289 23.28 17.40 1.37
N LEU A 290 24.25 16.58 0.95
CA LEU A 290 24.00 15.36 0.19
C LEU A 290 22.99 14.45 0.89
N ASN A 291 23.23 14.12 2.17
CA ASN A 291 22.39 13.20 2.92
C ASN A 291 20.97 13.74 3.13
N ARG A 292 20.80 15.06 3.30
CA ARG A 292 19.47 15.69 3.38
C ARG A 292 18.72 15.64 2.03
N GLU A 293 19.43 15.85 0.93
CA GLU A 293 18.87 15.70 -0.42
C GLU A 293 18.49 14.24 -0.68
N ALA A 294 19.41 13.31 -0.38
CA ALA A 294 19.20 11.88 -0.50
C ALA A 294 17.99 11.42 0.31
N ALA A 295 17.84 11.83 1.58
CA ALA A 295 16.70 11.46 2.41
C ALA A 295 15.36 11.87 1.80
N LYS A 296 15.26 13.08 1.23
CA LYS A 296 14.05 13.53 0.54
C LYS A 296 13.76 12.69 -0.69
N GLU A 297 14.79 12.33 -1.45
CA GLU A 297 14.61 11.48 -2.62
C GLU A 297 14.27 10.04 -2.24
N ILE A 298 14.91 9.48 -1.19
CA ILE A 298 14.61 8.15 -0.67
C ILE A 298 13.14 8.03 -0.26
N VAL A 299 12.57 9.02 0.42
CA VAL A 299 11.13 9.05 0.73
C VAL A 299 10.28 8.91 -0.52
N LYS A 300 10.59 9.67 -1.58
CA LYS A 300 9.87 9.57 -2.85
C LYS A 300 9.99 8.17 -3.45
N GLN A 301 11.18 7.61 -3.46
CA GLN A 301 11.45 6.29 -4.04
C GLN A 301 10.77 5.16 -3.25
N ILE A 302 10.75 5.23 -1.91
CA ILE A 302 10.02 4.27 -1.07
C ILE A 302 8.54 4.25 -1.43
N LEU A 303 7.92 5.43 -1.60
CA LEU A 303 6.50 5.55 -1.92
C LEU A 303 6.22 5.15 -3.38
N LEU A 304 6.97 5.68 -4.34
CA LEU A 304 6.79 5.43 -5.77
C LEU A 304 7.01 3.97 -6.15
N ARG A 305 8.13 3.39 -5.71
CA ARG A 305 8.48 1.99 -6.00
C ARG A 305 7.74 0.99 -5.12
N ASN A 306 6.95 1.48 -4.14
CA ASN A 306 6.30 0.65 -3.12
C ASN A 306 7.28 -0.26 -2.37
N LEU A 307 8.48 0.25 -2.05
CA LEU A 307 9.48 -0.50 -1.31
C LEU A 307 8.94 -0.88 0.06
N SER A 308 9.14 -2.12 0.49
CA SER A 308 8.49 -2.66 1.69
C SER A 308 9.32 -3.73 2.39
N GLY A 309 8.92 -4.05 3.62
CA GLY A 309 9.67 -4.93 4.51
C GLY A 309 10.71 -4.15 5.31
N LYS A 310 11.90 -4.71 5.48
CA LYS A 310 13.05 -4.04 6.09
C LYS A 310 13.75 -3.23 5.02
N ILE A 311 14.02 -1.96 5.31
CA ILE A 311 14.77 -1.05 4.43
C ILE A 311 15.95 -0.55 5.23
N ILE A 312 17.15 -0.73 4.71
CA ILE A 312 18.42 -0.37 5.35
C ILE A 312 19.10 0.68 4.47
N ILE A 313 19.45 1.81 5.06
CA ILE A 313 20.02 2.95 4.34
C ILE A 313 21.40 3.24 4.93
N ASP A 314 22.43 3.20 4.08
CA ASP A 314 23.79 3.65 4.37
C ASP A 314 23.98 5.07 3.82
N PHE A 315 24.19 6.04 4.72
CA PHE A 315 24.36 7.43 4.35
C PHE A 315 25.86 7.78 4.26
N ALA A 316 26.21 8.64 3.30
CA ALA A 316 27.58 9.02 3.05
C ALA A 316 28.25 9.72 4.26
N GLY A 317 29.51 9.39 4.53
CA GLY A 317 30.36 10.08 5.51
C GLY A 317 30.19 9.57 6.94
N ASN A 318 30.08 10.48 7.92
CA ASN A 318 30.06 10.11 9.34
C ASN A 318 28.70 9.60 9.79
N SER A 319 28.65 8.37 10.30
CA SER A 319 27.46 7.68 10.80
C SER A 319 27.13 7.99 12.27
N GLU A 320 27.75 8.99 12.90
CA GLU A 320 27.36 9.40 14.26
C GLU A 320 25.96 10.02 14.27
N PHE A 321 25.17 9.68 15.29
CA PHE A 321 23.78 10.12 15.45
C PHE A 321 23.57 11.64 15.31
N LYS A 322 24.49 12.46 15.83
CA LYS A 322 24.38 13.93 15.75
C LYS A 322 24.35 14.48 14.32
N PHE A 323 25.01 13.77 13.35
CA PHE A 323 25.02 14.16 11.94
C PHE A 323 23.82 13.59 11.18
N LEU A 324 23.32 12.41 11.58
CA LEU A 324 22.20 11.74 10.93
C LEU A 324 20.82 12.13 11.51
N LYS A 325 20.75 12.72 12.69
CA LYS A 325 19.49 13.18 13.31
C LYS A 325 18.62 14.01 12.34
N PRO A 326 19.14 15.07 11.66
CA PRO A 326 18.34 15.86 10.73
C PRO A 326 17.87 15.06 9.49
N VAL A 327 18.61 14.02 9.11
CA VAL A 327 18.29 13.11 8.01
C VAL A 327 17.15 12.17 8.44
N ILE A 328 17.25 11.63 9.65
CA ILE A 328 16.20 10.79 10.26
C ILE A 328 14.89 11.58 10.38
N ASP A 329 14.95 12.84 10.81
CA ASP A 329 13.75 13.69 10.94
C ASP A 329 13.07 13.88 9.57
N ILE A 330 13.84 14.09 8.47
CA ILE A 330 13.29 14.17 7.11
C ILE A 330 12.58 12.87 6.70
N LEU A 331 13.15 11.71 7.04
CA LEU A 331 12.53 10.42 6.74
C LEU A 331 11.24 10.22 7.55
N VAL A 332 11.25 10.56 8.84
CA VAL A 332 10.07 10.48 9.73
C VAL A 332 8.95 11.36 9.20
N ASP A 333 9.23 12.63 8.92
CA ASP A 333 8.23 13.60 8.42
C ASP A 333 7.71 13.18 7.04
N GLY A 334 8.60 12.74 6.15
CA GLY A 334 8.25 12.35 4.79
C GLY A 334 7.38 11.09 4.71
N LEU A 335 7.54 10.17 5.65
CA LEU A 335 6.79 8.91 5.73
C LEU A 335 5.60 8.95 6.70
N ALA A 336 5.36 10.05 7.40
CA ALA A 336 4.31 10.18 8.42
C ALA A 336 2.90 9.85 7.91
N GLN A 337 2.62 10.12 6.63
CA GLN A 337 1.32 9.89 5.99
C GLN A 337 1.27 8.61 5.15
N ASP A 338 2.33 7.77 5.21
CA ASP A 338 2.34 6.51 4.47
C ASP A 338 1.17 5.60 4.88
N VAL A 339 0.46 5.08 3.88
CA VAL A 339 -0.72 4.21 4.07
C VAL A 339 -0.34 2.80 4.55
N TYR A 340 0.92 2.40 4.34
CA TYR A 340 1.44 1.08 4.73
C TYR A 340 2.31 1.14 6.00
N ASN A 341 2.13 2.20 6.81
CA ASN A 341 2.75 2.35 8.14
C ASN A 341 4.27 2.20 8.14
N ALA A 342 4.96 2.97 7.29
CA ALA A 342 6.40 3.08 7.37
C ALA A 342 6.81 3.64 8.73
N ARG A 343 7.74 2.96 9.41
CA ARG A 343 8.30 3.39 10.70
C ARG A 343 9.81 3.45 10.59
N VAL A 344 10.36 4.63 10.83
CA VAL A 344 11.80 4.84 10.96
C VAL A 344 12.22 4.37 12.35
N LEU A 345 13.03 3.33 12.43
CA LEU A 345 13.49 2.74 13.69
C LEU A 345 14.68 3.53 14.27
N GLY A 346 15.38 4.29 13.43
CA GLY A 346 16.54 5.08 13.79
C GLY A 346 17.86 4.48 13.32
N LEU A 347 18.94 4.83 14.02
CA LEU A 347 20.30 4.42 13.68
C LEU A 347 20.64 3.08 14.33
N SER A 348 21.10 2.13 13.53
CA SER A 348 21.63 0.85 14.01
C SER A 348 23.05 1.01 14.59
N ARG A 349 23.52 -0.02 15.30
CA ARG A 349 24.91 -0.05 15.80
C ARG A 349 25.97 -0.09 14.68
N ALA A 350 25.57 -0.52 13.49
CA ALA A 350 26.44 -0.52 12.32
C ALA A 350 26.50 0.83 11.59
N GLY A 351 25.72 1.82 12.03
CA GLY A 351 25.71 3.15 11.44
C GLY A 351 24.65 3.35 10.35
N ASN A 352 23.80 2.35 10.09
CA ASN A 352 22.77 2.43 9.06
C ASN A 352 21.46 2.93 9.65
N VAL A 353 20.67 3.67 8.87
CA VAL A 353 19.30 4.02 9.23
C VAL A 353 18.34 2.93 8.80
N GLU A 354 17.51 2.45 9.73
CA GLU A 354 16.60 1.35 9.50
C GLU A 354 15.14 1.80 9.45
N ILE A 355 14.39 1.28 8.47
CA ILE A 355 12.95 1.52 8.30
C ILE A 355 12.25 0.17 8.18
N ILE A 356 11.05 0.06 8.78
CA ILE A 356 10.12 -1.04 8.53
C ILE A 356 8.86 -0.47 7.89
N ARG A 357 8.45 -1.05 6.76
CA ARG A 357 7.21 -0.72 6.06
C ARG A 357 6.41 -1.99 5.77
N SER A 358 5.10 -1.96 6.07
CA SER A 358 4.24 -3.12 5.84
C SER A 358 4.21 -3.50 4.36
N ARG A 359 4.39 -4.81 4.10
CA ARG A 359 4.31 -5.35 2.75
C ARG A 359 2.89 -5.82 2.48
N ARG A 360 2.20 -5.17 1.57
CA ARG A 360 0.82 -5.49 1.20
C ARG A 360 0.67 -5.80 -0.27
N ARG A 361 1.28 -5.00 -1.13
CA ARG A 361 1.28 -5.09 -2.59
C ARG A 361 2.70 -5.31 -3.11
N PRO A 362 2.87 -5.84 -4.33
CA PRO A 362 4.18 -5.97 -4.96
C PRO A 362 4.86 -4.60 -5.15
N SER A 363 6.19 -4.61 -5.21
CA SER A 363 6.94 -3.41 -5.58
C SER A 363 6.77 -3.11 -7.07
N LEU A 364 7.15 -1.90 -7.47
CA LEU A 364 7.14 -1.52 -8.89
C LEU A 364 8.01 -2.47 -9.72
N MET A 365 9.15 -2.90 -9.16
CA MET A 365 10.03 -3.89 -9.78
C MET A 365 9.32 -5.24 -9.97
N ASP A 366 8.64 -5.75 -8.93
CA ASP A 366 7.89 -7.01 -8.99
C ASP A 366 6.75 -6.97 -10.04
N VAL A 367 6.19 -5.78 -10.33
CA VAL A 367 5.10 -5.60 -11.30
C VAL A 367 5.60 -5.55 -12.75
N PHE A 368 6.75 -4.92 -13.00
CA PHE A 368 7.25 -4.62 -14.34
C PHE A 368 8.45 -5.45 -14.77
N SER A 369 8.95 -6.36 -13.93
CA SER A 369 10.08 -7.20 -14.27
C SER A 369 9.91 -8.64 -13.80
N GLU A 370 10.67 -9.53 -14.40
CA GLU A 370 10.80 -10.94 -14.02
C GLU A 370 12.25 -11.24 -13.62
N GLU A 371 12.45 -12.25 -12.78
CA GLU A 371 13.80 -12.69 -12.40
C GLU A 371 14.52 -13.22 -13.65
N CYS A 372 15.73 -12.72 -13.92
CA CYS A 372 16.51 -13.15 -15.06
C CYS A 372 16.82 -14.66 -15.01
N THR A 373 16.44 -15.41 -16.03
CA THR A 373 16.63 -16.87 -16.09
C THR A 373 18.11 -17.27 -16.18
N VAL A 374 18.99 -16.38 -16.66
CA VAL A 374 20.43 -16.64 -16.81
C VAL A 374 21.17 -16.49 -15.49
N CYS A 375 20.99 -15.37 -14.79
CA CYS A 375 21.72 -15.09 -13.54
C CYS A 375 20.87 -15.33 -12.29
N GLN A 376 19.59 -15.73 -12.42
CA GLN A 376 18.67 -16.01 -11.32
C GLN A 376 18.65 -14.88 -10.26
N GLY A 377 18.67 -13.63 -10.72
CA GLY A 377 18.67 -12.44 -9.87
C GLY A 377 20.04 -12.05 -9.28
N ILE A 378 21.10 -12.80 -9.54
CA ILE A 378 22.45 -12.52 -8.99
C ILE A 378 23.08 -11.27 -9.66
N GLY A 379 22.69 -10.94 -10.91
CA GLY A 379 23.28 -9.83 -11.68
C GLY A 379 24.68 -10.13 -12.22
N ARG A 380 25.16 -11.37 -12.11
CA ARG A 380 26.44 -11.85 -12.61
C ARG A 380 26.27 -13.19 -13.29
N VAL A 381 27.08 -13.47 -14.30
CA VAL A 381 27.18 -14.76 -14.96
C VAL A 381 28.60 -15.32 -14.81
N GLU A 382 28.74 -16.64 -14.79
CA GLU A 382 30.04 -17.28 -14.84
C GLU A 382 30.76 -16.87 -16.14
N LYS A 383 32.08 -16.66 -16.01
CA LYS A 383 32.94 -16.31 -17.16
C LYS A 383 33.24 -17.53 -18.00
#